data_dbe1f19607cf101e202c9c05926dcccf
#
_entry.id   dbe1f19607cf101e202c9c05926dcccf
#
_cell.length_a   1.000
_cell.length_b   1.000
_cell.length_c   1.000
_cell.angle_alpha   90.00
_cell.angle_beta   90.00
_cell.angle_gamma   90.00
#
_symmetry.space_group_name_H-M   'P 1'
#
loop_
_entity.id
_entity.type
_entity.pdbx_description
1 polymer ?
#
loop_
_entity_poly.entity_id
_entity_poly.type
_entity_poly.pdbx_seq_one_letter_code
_entity_poly.pdbx_strand_id
1 'polypeptide(L)'
;TTLSLGTDVKRDAPVSYFYDYGYNCMFYTAAEMSAIPNGANIEKISFEIEAVSSGTFNVLNQHVWIFQHNSGTEFPANLQINGDSSTDTTWNADKINYTKIYNGETLGITAPVSPDIMWHDMLVPSSFTWTANKPFCICWNNKDGDYQPGTSSYPRGLGIELAGTQPRYWAFGRRDSAIYPDTFVTNMDGTFRPNIRVYWN
;
A
#
# COMPACT_ATOMS: atom_id res chain seq x y z
N THR A 1 3.94 9.59 14.76
CA THR A 1 5.30 9.38 14.21
C THR A 1 5.22 9.34 12.71
N THR A 2 6.18 9.96 12.03
CA THR A 2 6.30 9.94 10.57
C THR A 2 7.43 9.00 10.20
N LEU A 3 7.17 8.05 9.34
CA LEU A 3 8.17 7.27 8.66
C LEU A 3 8.35 7.88 7.26
N SER A 4 9.42 8.66 7.08
CA SER A 4 9.84 9.15 5.78
C SER A 4 11.07 8.36 5.36
N LEU A 5 10.94 7.61 4.27
CA LEU A 5 11.98 6.68 3.83
C LEU A 5 13.00 7.32 2.89
N GLY A 6 12.77 8.53 2.46
CA GLY A 6 13.62 9.21 1.50
C GLY A 6 12.84 9.84 0.38
N THR A 7 13.53 10.40 -0.59
CA THR A 7 12.96 11.35 -1.53
C THR A 7 12.86 10.80 -2.94
N ASP A 8 11.88 11.28 -3.64
CA ASP A 8 11.87 11.67 -5.06
C ASP A 8 11.61 10.58 -6.10
N VAL A 9 11.41 9.34 -5.73
CA VAL A 9 10.91 8.35 -6.68
C VAL A 9 9.39 8.33 -6.65
N LYS A 10 8.77 8.50 -7.82
CA LYS A 10 7.31 8.45 -8.00
C LYS A 10 6.94 7.12 -8.63
N ARG A 11 5.96 6.43 -8.03
CA ARG A 11 5.44 5.17 -8.54
C ARG A 11 3.92 5.11 -8.44
N ASP A 12 3.32 4.19 -9.18
CA ASP A 12 1.89 3.89 -9.14
C ASP A 12 1.51 3.06 -7.90
N ALA A 13 1.98 3.52 -6.76
CA ALA A 13 1.66 3.02 -5.43
C ALA A 13 1.29 4.21 -4.54
N PRO A 14 0.45 4.05 -3.53
CA PRO A 14 -0.15 2.81 -3.05
C PRO A 14 -1.22 2.23 -3.96
N VAL A 15 -1.71 3.00 -4.93
CA VAL A 15 -2.74 2.57 -5.88
C VAL A 15 -2.37 2.98 -7.30
N SER A 16 -2.66 2.14 -8.28
CA SER A 16 -2.49 2.45 -9.70
C SER A 16 -3.81 2.95 -10.26
N TYR A 17 -3.86 4.21 -10.67
CA TYR A 17 -5.03 4.83 -11.31
C TYR A 17 -5.04 4.68 -12.84
N PHE A 18 -3.94 4.21 -13.39
CA PHE A 18 -3.75 4.05 -14.84
C PHE A 18 -4.40 2.79 -15.40
N TYR A 19 -4.69 1.81 -14.53
CA TYR A 19 -5.30 0.53 -14.89
C TYR A 19 -6.65 0.38 -14.24
N ASP A 20 -7.59 -0.30 -14.92
CA ASP A 20 -8.93 -0.60 -14.40
C ASP A 20 -8.86 -1.35 -13.07
N TYR A 21 -7.84 -2.21 -12.95
CA TYR A 21 -7.59 -3.02 -11.77
C TYR A 21 -6.13 -2.95 -11.38
N GLY A 22 -5.87 -2.88 -10.09
CA GLY A 22 -4.50 -2.84 -9.58
C GLY A 22 -4.40 -3.39 -8.17
N TYR A 23 -3.33 -4.09 -7.92
CA TYR A 23 -2.98 -4.60 -6.62
C TYR A 23 -1.59 -4.10 -6.23
N ASN A 24 -1.46 -3.55 -5.05
CA ASN A 24 -0.19 -3.13 -4.48
C ASN A 24 -0.11 -3.62 -3.04
N CYS A 25 0.96 -4.30 -2.68
CA CYS A 25 1.28 -4.65 -1.32
C CYS A 25 2.67 -4.13 -0.98
N MET A 26 2.79 -3.42 0.13
CA MET A 26 4.01 -2.75 0.56
C MET A 26 4.45 -3.32 1.90
N PHE A 27 5.74 -3.57 2.03
CA PHE A 27 6.36 -4.18 3.20
C PHE A 27 7.29 -3.18 3.89
N TYR A 28 7.05 -2.93 5.16
CA TYR A 28 7.88 -2.09 6.03
C TYR A 28 8.52 -2.96 7.10
N THR A 29 9.84 -2.86 7.22
CA THR A 29 10.60 -3.72 8.12
C THR A 29 10.32 -3.40 9.60
N ALA A 30 10.56 -4.38 10.47
CA ALA A 30 10.45 -4.18 11.93
C ALA A 30 11.37 -3.07 12.44
N ALA A 31 12.55 -2.92 11.84
CA ALA A 31 13.50 -1.86 12.22
C ALA A 31 12.96 -0.46 11.90
N GLU A 32 12.34 -0.28 10.74
CA GLU A 32 11.73 1.00 10.36
C GLU A 32 10.55 1.37 11.26
N MET A 33 9.80 0.38 11.69
CA MET A 33 8.61 0.55 12.52
C MET A 33 8.91 0.55 14.02
N SER A 34 10.19 0.52 14.41
CA SER A 34 10.63 0.33 15.81
C SER A 34 10.21 1.44 16.79
N ALA A 35 9.84 2.61 16.28
CA ALA A 35 9.34 3.71 17.12
C ALA A 35 7.93 3.49 17.67
N ILE A 36 7.17 2.52 17.14
CA ILE A 36 5.80 2.25 17.58
C ILE A 36 5.86 1.29 18.79
N PRO A 37 5.35 1.69 19.94
CA PRO A 37 5.42 0.86 21.14
C PRO A 37 4.47 -0.34 21.05
N ASN A 38 4.82 -1.40 21.77
CA ASN A 38 3.95 -2.56 21.91
C ASN A 38 2.63 -2.20 22.57
N GLY A 39 1.54 -2.68 22.02
CA GLY A 39 0.19 -2.39 22.53
C GLY A 39 -0.41 -1.06 22.07
N ALA A 40 0.30 -0.27 21.27
CA ALA A 40 -0.26 0.95 20.68
C ALA A 40 -1.44 0.65 19.77
N ASN A 41 -2.48 1.46 19.84
CA ASN A 41 -3.57 1.41 18.87
C ASN A 41 -3.24 2.31 17.68
N ILE A 42 -3.22 1.76 16.50
CA ILE A 42 -3.01 2.53 15.28
C ILE A 42 -4.33 3.20 14.91
N GLU A 43 -4.33 4.52 14.84
CA GLU A 43 -5.52 5.33 14.55
C GLU A 43 -5.63 5.70 13.08
N LYS A 44 -4.48 5.99 12.46
CA LYS A 44 -4.44 6.51 11.10
C LYS A 44 -3.13 6.17 10.42
N ILE A 45 -3.20 5.93 9.12
CA ILE A 45 -2.05 5.81 8.22
C ILE A 45 -2.23 6.84 7.10
N SER A 46 -1.16 7.51 6.72
CA SER A 46 -1.17 8.44 5.59
C SER A 46 -0.09 8.08 4.59
N PHE A 47 -0.40 8.20 3.31
CA PHE A 47 0.56 8.09 2.22
C PHE A 47 0.93 9.47 1.72
N GLU A 48 2.22 9.66 1.43
CA GLU A 48 2.70 10.84 0.73
C GLU A 48 2.46 10.68 -0.76
N ILE A 49 1.70 11.60 -1.32
CA ILE A 49 1.36 11.60 -2.75
C ILE A 49 1.67 12.94 -3.38
N GLU A 50 2.14 12.90 -4.61
CA GLU A 50 2.31 14.07 -5.46
C GLU A 50 1.22 14.09 -6.52
N ALA A 51 0.63 15.23 -6.71
CA ALA A 51 -0.29 15.45 -7.80
C ALA A 51 0.42 15.94 -9.05
N VAL A 52 -0.01 15.46 -10.17
CA VAL A 52 0.44 15.95 -11.47
C VAL A 52 -0.54 17.00 -12.02
N SER A 53 -1.78 17.03 -11.53
CA SER A 53 -2.77 18.08 -11.78
C SER A 53 -3.71 18.22 -10.59
N SER A 54 -4.35 19.38 -10.46
CA SER A 54 -5.40 19.60 -9.45
C SER A 54 -6.68 18.86 -9.79
N GLY A 55 -7.35 18.32 -8.80
CA GLY A 55 -8.67 17.71 -8.95
C GLY A 55 -8.97 16.69 -7.85
N THR A 56 -10.19 16.21 -7.85
CA THR A 56 -10.60 15.09 -7.02
C THR A 56 -10.75 13.87 -7.90
N PHE A 57 -10.04 12.82 -7.55
CA PHE A 57 -10.11 11.51 -8.18
C PHE A 57 -11.02 10.63 -7.34
N ASN A 58 -12.14 10.21 -7.93
CA ASN A 58 -13.05 9.27 -7.30
C ASN A 58 -12.75 7.89 -7.84
N VAL A 59 -12.30 7.00 -6.97
CA VAL A 59 -12.05 5.61 -7.31
C VAL A 59 -13.04 4.72 -6.57
N LEU A 60 -13.71 3.85 -7.32
CA LEU A 60 -14.76 2.99 -6.81
C LEU A 60 -14.17 1.67 -6.29
N ASN A 61 -14.91 0.98 -5.47
CA ASN A 61 -14.65 -0.41 -5.08
C ASN A 61 -13.22 -0.67 -4.61
N GLN A 62 -12.75 0.16 -3.68
CA GLN A 62 -11.40 0.08 -3.13
C GLN A 62 -11.36 -0.86 -1.93
N HIS A 63 -10.36 -1.73 -1.90
CA HIS A 63 -10.10 -2.64 -0.79
C HIS A 63 -8.71 -2.41 -0.25
N VAL A 64 -8.62 -2.06 1.04
CA VAL A 64 -7.33 -1.84 1.71
C VAL A 64 -7.32 -2.61 3.02
N TRP A 65 -6.24 -3.32 3.26
CA TRP A 65 -6.02 -4.00 4.52
C TRP A 65 -4.58 -3.87 4.99
N ILE A 66 -4.43 -3.99 6.27
CA ILE A 66 -3.14 -3.93 6.95
C ILE A 66 -2.97 -5.17 7.84
N PHE A 67 -1.75 -5.56 8.01
CA PHE A 67 -1.38 -6.64 8.95
C PHE A 67 0.09 -6.53 9.33
N GLN A 68 0.47 -7.23 10.38
CA GLN A 68 1.85 -7.48 10.71
C GLN A 68 2.22 -8.93 10.38
N HIS A 69 3.49 -9.19 10.28
CA HIS A 69 4.03 -10.53 10.06
C HIS A 69 4.85 -10.98 11.27
N ASN A 70 4.82 -12.25 11.60
CA ASN A 70 5.64 -12.78 12.70
C ASN A 70 7.12 -12.73 12.40
N SER A 71 7.48 -12.90 11.14
CA SER A 71 8.87 -13.01 10.67
C SER A 71 9.05 -12.34 9.31
N GLY A 72 10.30 -12.31 8.89
CA GLY A 72 10.65 -11.82 7.57
C GLY A 72 11.18 -10.39 7.54
N THR A 73 11.99 -10.12 6.56
CA THR A 73 12.60 -8.81 6.28
C THR A 73 12.19 -8.25 4.92
N GLU A 74 11.49 -9.07 4.14
CA GLU A 74 11.01 -8.77 2.79
C GLU A 74 9.91 -9.78 2.39
N PHE A 75 9.24 -9.56 1.27
CA PHE A 75 8.33 -10.55 0.70
C PHE A 75 9.06 -11.79 0.21
N PRO A 76 8.45 -12.99 0.32
CA PRO A 76 8.97 -14.20 -0.30
C PRO A 76 9.14 -14.06 -1.81
N ALA A 77 10.10 -14.75 -2.39
CA ALA A 77 10.22 -14.84 -3.83
C ALA A 77 8.97 -15.52 -4.44
N ASN A 78 8.53 -15.01 -5.60
CA ASN A 78 7.37 -15.55 -6.32
C ASN A 78 6.05 -15.54 -5.51
N LEU A 79 5.90 -14.62 -4.59
CA LEU A 79 4.67 -14.45 -3.83
C LEU A 79 3.51 -14.18 -4.80
N GLN A 80 2.49 -15.02 -4.73
CA GLN A 80 1.22 -14.83 -5.46
C GLN A 80 0.17 -14.44 -4.43
N ILE A 81 -0.42 -13.27 -4.62
CA ILE A 81 -1.43 -12.76 -3.70
C ILE A 81 -2.79 -12.74 -4.40
N ASN A 82 -3.78 -13.24 -3.70
CA ASN A 82 -5.17 -13.22 -4.08
C ASN A 82 -5.98 -12.50 -3.00
N GLY A 83 -6.46 -11.31 -3.32
CA GLY A 83 -7.13 -10.49 -2.32
C GLY A 83 -6.24 -10.28 -1.08
N ASP A 84 -6.70 -10.73 0.07
CA ASP A 84 -6.00 -10.66 1.35
C ASP A 84 -5.20 -11.93 1.72
N SER A 85 -5.14 -12.88 0.80
CA SER A 85 -4.43 -14.16 0.94
C SER A 85 -3.30 -14.30 -0.07
N SER A 86 -2.53 -15.35 0.05
CA SER A 86 -1.56 -15.77 -0.96
C SER A 86 -1.61 -17.29 -1.17
N THR A 87 -0.96 -17.77 -2.22
CA THR A 87 -0.75 -19.21 -2.42
C THR A 87 0.32 -19.77 -1.49
N ASP A 88 1.15 -18.91 -0.90
CA ASP A 88 2.14 -19.32 0.10
C ASP A 88 1.47 -19.46 1.46
N THR A 89 1.26 -20.71 1.88
CA THR A 89 0.58 -21.04 3.14
C THR A 89 1.40 -20.63 4.35
N THR A 90 2.73 -20.66 4.26
CA THR A 90 3.62 -20.22 5.34
C THR A 90 3.50 -18.72 5.55
N TRP A 91 3.54 -17.96 4.45
CA TRP A 91 3.36 -16.51 4.51
C TRP A 91 1.99 -16.11 5.08
N ASN A 92 0.92 -16.81 4.68
CA ASN A 92 -0.43 -16.57 5.23
C ASN A 92 -0.51 -16.90 6.73
N ALA A 93 0.10 -17.97 7.17
CA ALA A 93 0.09 -18.40 8.58
C ALA A 93 0.86 -17.43 9.49
N ASP A 94 1.83 -16.71 8.93
CA ASP A 94 2.65 -15.73 9.67
C ASP A 94 1.99 -14.37 9.85
N LYS A 95 0.85 -14.10 9.21
CA LYS A 95 0.09 -12.85 9.38
C LYS A 95 -0.50 -12.76 10.78
N ILE A 96 -0.33 -11.61 11.39
CA ILE A 96 -0.96 -11.26 12.67
C ILE A 96 -1.57 -9.87 12.58
N ASN A 97 -2.47 -9.56 13.50
CA ASN A 97 -3.10 -8.24 13.61
C ASN A 97 -3.76 -7.76 12.29
N TYR A 98 -4.44 -8.65 11.61
CA TYR A 98 -5.09 -8.35 10.34
C TYR A 98 -6.32 -7.46 10.52
N THR A 99 -6.42 -6.39 9.73
CA THR A 99 -7.56 -5.47 9.73
C THR A 99 -7.84 -4.94 8.33
N LYS A 100 -9.10 -4.94 7.91
CA LYS A 100 -9.57 -4.23 6.71
C LYS A 100 -9.85 -2.77 7.06
N ILE A 101 -9.24 -1.86 6.29
CA ILE A 101 -9.51 -0.42 6.37
C ILE A 101 -10.66 -0.06 5.43
N TYR A 102 -10.59 -0.54 4.18
CA TYR A 102 -11.63 -0.37 3.17
C TYR A 102 -12.05 -1.73 2.61
N ASN A 103 -13.33 -1.89 2.36
CA ASN A 103 -13.92 -3.14 1.88
C ASN A 103 -14.94 -2.89 0.77
N GLY A 104 -14.51 -2.22 -0.31
CA GLY A 104 -15.34 -1.87 -1.46
C GLY A 104 -15.85 -0.42 -1.45
N GLU A 105 -15.21 0.44 -0.67
CA GLU A 105 -15.60 1.85 -0.58
C GLU A 105 -15.19 2.62 -1.83
N THR A 106 -15.91 3.72 -2.03
CA THR A 106 -15.53 4.77 -2.99
C THR A 106 -14.66 5.79 -2.27
N LEU A 107 -13.47 6.03 -2.80
CA LEU A 107 -12.55 7.01 -2.23
C LEU A 107 -12.44 8.24 -3.12
N GLY A 108 -12.63 9.41 -2.52
CA GLY A 108 -12.29 10.69 -3.12
C GLY A 108 -10.88 11.11 -2.70
N ILE A 109 -9.94 11.09 -3.62
CA ILE A 109 -8.58 11.57 -3.38
C ILE A 109 -8.44 12.94 -4.04
N THR A 110 -8.41 13.98 -3.21
CA THR A 110 -8.16 15.33 -3.70
C THR A 110 -6.67 15.53 -3.87
N ALA A 111 -6.26 15.76 -5.10
CA ALA A 111 -4.87 16.06 -5.40
C ALA A 111 -4.60 17.57 -5.22
N PRO A 112 -3.47 17.97 -4.67
CA PRO A 112 -3.07 19.36 -4.60
C PRO A 112 -2.76 19.91 -5.99
N VAL A 113 -2.68 21.21 -6.10
CA VAL A 113 -2.19 21.86 -7.33
C VAL A 113 -0.69 21.54 -7.46
N SER A 114 -0.30 20.93 -8.59
CA SER A 114 1.12 20.69 -8.87
C SER A 114 1.96 21.99 -8.73
N PRO A 115 3.13 21.98 -8.07
CA PRO A 115 3.93 20.80 -7.68
C PRO A 115 3.77 20.34 -6.23
N ASP A 116 2.68 20.65 -5.59
CA ASP A 116 2.52 20.39 -4.16
C ASP A 116 2.42 18.90 -3.83
N ILE A 117 2.86 18.58 -2.62
CA ILE A 117 2.80 17.25 -2.01
C ILE A 117 1.69 17.27 -0.97
N MET A 118 0.94 16.20 -0.89
CA MET A 118 -0.05 16.04 0.17
C MET A 118 0.06 14.67 0.83
N TRP A 119 -0.57 14.56 2.00
CA TRP A 119 -0.74 13.30 2.70
C TRP A 119 -2.19 12.84 2.59
N HIS A 120 -2.38 11.69 1.97
CA HIS A 120 -3.69 11.04 1.92
C HIS A 120 -3.89 10.19 3.17
N ASP A 121 -4.88 10.53 3.97
CA ASP A 121 -5.17 9.92 5.26
C ASP A 121 -6.15 8.76 5.13
N MET A 122 -5.86 7.66 5.80
CA MET A 122 -6.73 6.52 5.98
C MET A 122 -6.93 6.25 7.48
N LEU A 123 -8.18 6.29 7.94
CA LEU A 123 -8.50 5.94 9.32
C LEU A 123 -8.42 4.42 9.50
N VAL A 124 -7.77 4.00 10.57
CA VAL A 124 -7.66 2.59 10.93
C VAL A 124 -8.72 2.26 11.98
N PRO A 125 -9.49 1.18 11.81
CA PRO A 125 -10.40 0.73 12.85
C PRO A 125 -9.67 0.47 14.17
N SER A 126 -10.30 0.81 15.28
CA SER A 126 -9.73 0.71 16.64
C SER A 126 -9.30 -0.70 17.08
N SER A 127 -9.57 -1.69 16.26
CA SER A 127 -9.19 -3.09 16.52
C SER A 127 -7.73 -3.43 16.17
N PHE A 128 -6.97 -2.51 15.55
CA PHE A 128 -5.59 -2.79 15.19
C PHE A 128 -4.62 -2.39 16.31
N THR A 129 -4.22 -3.39 17.09
CA THR A 129 -3.25 -3.22 18.16
C THR A 129 -1.85 -3.65 17.70
N TRP A 130 -0.87 -2.79 17.91
CA TRP A 130 0.50 -2.99 17.44
C TRP A 130 1.26 -4.02 18.27
N THR A 131 1.96 -4.92 17.59
CA THR A 131 2.97 -5.80 18.20
C THR A 131 4.36 -5.27 17.85
N ALA A 132 5.17 -4.92 18.84
CA ALA A 132 6.50 -4.39 18.61
C ALA A 132 7.44 -5.39 17.92
N ASN A 133 8.43 -4.87 17.22
CA ASN A 133 9.46 -5.66 16.51
C ASN A 133 8.89 -6.60 15.44
N LYS A 134 7.77 -6.26 14.86
CA LYS A 134 7.18 -7.00 13.75
C LYS A 134 7.14 -6.13 12.49
N PRO A 135 7.43 -6.69 11.30
CA PRO A 135 7.23 -6.00 10.05
C PRO A 135 5.75 -5.70 9.81
N PHE A 136 5.49 -4.70 9.00
CA PHE A 136 4.17 -4.19 8.72
C PHE A 136 3.89 -4.21 7.21
N CYS A 137 2.72 -4.66 6.83
CA CYS A 137 2.28 -4.73 5.45
C CYS A 137 1.00 -3.91 5.25
N ILE A 138 0.94 -3.20 4.15
CA ILE A 138 -0.25 -2.50 3.66
C ILE A 138 -0.52 -3.01 2.27
N CYS A 139 -1.72 -3.52 2.04
CA CYS A 139 -2.15 -4.00 0.74
C CYS A 139 -3.35 -3.21 0.25
N TRP A 140 -3.26 -2.72 -0.97
CA TRP A 140 -4.31 -1.95 -1.63
C TRP A 140 -4.72 -2.63 -2.93
N ASN A 141 -6.00 -2.99 -3.03
CA ASN A 141 -6.58 -3.62 -4.19
C ASN A 141 -7.59 -2.66 -4.83
N ASN A 142 -7.24 -2.10 -5.98
CA ASN A 142 -8.12 -1.30 -6.80
C ASN A 142 -8.98 -2.22 -7.67
N LYS A 143 -10.30 -2.18 -7.46
CA LYS A 143 -11.30 -2.90 -8.25
C LYS A 143 -12.28 -1.95 -8.93
N ASP A 144 -11.84 -0.76 -9.28
CA ASP A 144 -12.69 0.29 -9.88
C ASP A 144 -13.34 -0.19 -11.19
N GLY A 145 -12.59 -0.88 -12.02
CA GLY A 145 -13.07 -1.32 -13.34
C GLY A 145 -13.04 -0.21 -14.39
N ASP A 146 -12.46 0.93 -14.05
CA ASP A 146 -12.26 2.06 -14.96
C ASP A 146 -10.93 2.75 -14.65
N TYR A 147 -10.20 3.15 -15.68
CA TYR A 147 -8.98 3.92 -15.48
C TYR A 147 -9.31 5.43 -15.45
N GLN A 148 -8.59 6.16 -14.64
CA GLN A 148 -8.78 7.62 -14.59
C GLN A 148 -8.20 8.26 -15.85
N PRO A 149 -9.02 8.96 -16.66
CA PRO A 149 -8.57 9.56 -17.90
C PRO A 149 -7.54 10.67 -17.63
N GLY A 150 -6.49 10.68 -18.42
CA GLY A 150 -5.44 11.68 -18.31
C GLY A 150 -4.18 11.12 -17.66
N THR A 151 -3.47 10.28 -18.38
CA THR A 151 -2.29 9.51 -17.98
C THR A 151 -1.13 10.31 -17.36
N SER A 152 -1.16 11.62 -17.47
CA SER A 152 -0.17 12.53 -16.86
C SER A 152 -0.69 13.23 -15.59
N SER A 153 -1.91 12.92 -15.15
CA SER A 153 -2.65 13.77 -14.18
C SER A 153 -3.08 13.03 -12.92
N TYR A 154 -2.72 11.79 -12.72
CA TYR A 154 -3.12 11.05 -11.53
C TYR A 154 -2.07 11.13 -10.41
N PRO A 155 -2.50 11.06 -9.14
CA PRO A 155 -1.58 11.09 -8.02
C PRO A 155 -0.63 9.89 -8.03
N ARG A 156 0.63 10.13 -7.68
CA ARG A 156 1.63 9.08 -7.49
C ARG A 156 2.19 9.12 -6.09
N GLY A 157 2.44 7.96 -5.53
CA GLY A 157 3.12 7.87 -4.25
C GLY A 157 4.58 8.30 -4.36
N LEU A 158 5.01 9.08 -3.39
CA LEU A 158 6.42 9.41 -3.18
C LEU A 158 7.05 8.43 -2.21
N GLY A 159 8.25 8.02 -2.47
CA GLY A 159 8.95 7.06 -1.63
C GLY A 159 10.38 6.82 -2.04
N ILE A 160 10.96 5.75 -1.51
CA ILE A 160 12.31 5.31 -1.82
C ILE A 160 12.30 4.08 -2.73
N GLU A 161 13.23 4.05 -3.65
CA GLU A 161 13.57 2.86 -4.43
C GLU A 161 15.05 2.53 -4.27
N LEU A 162 15.34 1.32 -3.85
CA LEU A 162 16.72 0.84 -3.73
C LEU A 162 17.18 0.27 -5.08
N ALA A 163 18.46 0.33 -5.36
CA ALA A 163 19.02 -0.25 -6.58
C ALA A 163 18.95 -1.79 -6.55
N GLY A 164 18.51 -2.41 -7.65
CA GLY A 164 18.45 -3.86 -7.79
C GLY A 164 17.07 -4.46 -7.60
N THR A 165 17.00 -5.79 -7.48
CA THR A 165 15.75 -6.56 -7.31
C THR A 165 15.55 -7.06 -5.88
N GLN A 166 16.40 -6.69 -4.97
CA GLN A 166 16.40 -7.07 -3.56
C GLN A 166 16.72 -5.86 -2.67
N PRO A 167 16.11 -5.72 -1.52
CA PRO A 167 15.04 -6.56 -0.93
C PRO A 167 13.67 -6.33 -1.58
N ARG A 168 12.77 -7.30 -1.48
CA ARG A 168 11.43 -7.28 -2.04
C ARG A 168 10.43 -6.59 -1.11
N TYR A 169 10.24 -5.29 -1.30
CA TYR A 169 9.37 -4.48 -0.47
C TYR A 169 8.04 -4.10 -1.13
N TRP A 170 7.91 -4.38 -2.42
CA TRP A 170 6.73 -4.05 -3.19
C TRP A 170 6.31 -5.23 -4.06
N ALA A 171 5.08 -5.67 -3.90
CA ALA A 171 4.43 -6.65 -4.74
C ALA A 171 3.24 -6.00 -5.42
N PHE A 172 3.15 -6.08 -6.75
CA PHE A 172 2.07 -5.45 -7.49
C PHE A 172 1.58 -6.28 -8.68
N GLY A 173 0.33 -6.01 -9.08
CA GLY A 173 -0.27 -6.51 -10.31
C GLY A 173 -1.22 -5.47 -10.88
N ARG A 174 -1.34 -5.42 -12.22
CA ARG A 174 -2.16 -4.43 -12.93
C ARG A 174 -2.82 -5.06 -14.14
N ARG A 175 -4.06 -4.67 -14.44
CA ARG A 175 -4.81 -5.16 -15.60
C ARG A 175 -5.89 -4.19 -16.06
N ASP A 176 -6.19 -4.23 -17.38
CA ASP A 176 -7.29 -3.51 -18.04
C ASP A 176 -8.42 -4.46 -18.45
N SER A 177 -8.56 -5.61 -17.83
CA SER A 177 -9.60 -6.57 -18.20
C SER A 177 -10.68 -6.65 -17.12
N ALA A 178 -11.93 -6.74 -17.57
CA ALA A 178 -13.11 -6.86 -16.70
C ALA A 178 -13.15 -8.16 -15.87
N ILE A 179 -12.26 -9.10 -16.12
CA ILE A 179 -12.13 -10.32 -15.33
C ILE A 179 -10.92 -10.16 -14.45
N TYR A 180 -11.18 -9.86 -13.20
CA TYR A 180 -10.17 -9.89 -12.16
C TYR A 180 -9.97 -11.35 -11.77
N PRO A 181 -8.85 -11.98 -12.13
CA PRO A 181 -8.63 -13.36 -11.70
C PRO A 181 -8.46 -13.40 -10.20
N ASP A 182 -9.02 -14.42 -9.60
CA ASP A 182 -8.82 -14.68 -8.18
C ASP A 182 -7.35 -14.99 -7.83
N THR A 183 -6.50 -15.18 -8.83
CA THR A 183 -5.07 -15.40 -8.66
C THR A 183 -4.26 -14.32 -9.35
N PHE A 184 -3.56 -13.50 -8.58
CA PHE A 184 -2.54 -12.59 -9.08
C PHE A 184 -1.18 -13.26 -9.11
N VAL A 185 -0.56 -13.24 -10.29
CA VAL A 185 0.89 -13.32 -10.36
C VAL A 185 1.40 -11.91 -10.09
N THR A 186 1.87 -11.70 -8.90
CA THR A 186 2.50 -10.43 -8.55
C THR A 186 3.84 -10.32 -9.24
N ASN A 187 4.02 -9.27 -10.01
CA ASN A 187 5.37 -8.85 -10.35
C ASN A 187 6.00 -8.29 -9.07
N MET A 188 7.10 -8.88 -8.67
CA MET A 188 7.88 -8.42 -7.54
C MET A 188 8.90 -7.42 -8.04
N ASP A 189 8.50 -6.18 -8.23
CA ASP A 189 9.44 -5.11 -8.56
C ASP A 189 9.96 -4.48 -7.27
N GLY A 190 10.71 -5.23 -6.63
CA GLY A 190 11.31 -5.35 -5.33
C GLY A 190 11.45 -4.15 -4.43
N THR A 191 11.78 -3.01 -4.90
CA THR A 191 12.59 -2.06 -4.12
C THR A 191 11.89 -0.76 -3.75
N PHE A 192 10.69 -0.50 -4.30
CA PHE A 192 9.95 0.72 -4.00
C PHE A 192 9.10 0.59 -2.74
N ARG A 193 9.08 1.65 -1.94
CA ARG A 193 8.13 1.83 -0.84
C ARG A 193 7.68 3.28 -0.77
N PRO A 194 6.36 3.54 -0.73
CA PRO A 194 5.87 4.88 -0.48
C PRO A 194 6.21 5.33 0.95
N ASN A 195 6.39 6.62 1.11
CA ASN A 195 6.48 7.23 2.43
C ASN A 195 5.13 7.12 3.14
N ILE A 196 5.17 6.79 4.42
CA ILE A 196 3.97 6.71 5.25
C ILE A 196 4.14 7.50 6.54
N ARG A 197 3.01 7.94 7.06
CA ARG A 197 2.86 8.38 8.46
C ARG A 197 1.98 7.39 9.19
N VAL A 198 2.39 6.99 10.37
CA VAL A 198 1.58 6.16 11.25
C VAL A 198 1.28 6.95 12.51
N TYR A 199 0.01 7.01 12.88
CA TYR A 199 -0.47 7.71 14.06
C TYR A 199 -1.03 6.70 15.04
N TRP A 200 -0.65 6.84 16.30
CA TRP A 200 -1.09 5.95 17.39
C TRP A 200 -1.27 6.69 18.70
N ASN A 201 -2.04 6.10 19.60
CA ASN A 201 -2.23 6.48 21.00
C ASN A 201 -1.73 5.39 21.96
#